data_b43a794c0a5cf593572de954a62b5b69
#
_entry.id   b43a794c0a5cf593572de954a62b5b69
#
_cell.length_a   1.000
_cell.length_b   1.000
_cell.length_c   1.000
_cell.angle_alpha   90.00
_cell.angle_beta   90.00
_cell.angle_gamma   90.00
#
_symmetry.space_group_name_H-M   'P 1'
#
loop_
_entity.id
_entity.type
_entity.pdbx_description
1 polymer ?
#
loop_
_entity_poly.entity_id
_entity_poly.type
_entity_poly.pdbx_seq_one_letter_code
_entity_poly.pdbx_strand_id
1 'polypeptide(L)'
;MKRMFFCLMALVPAVLLATISPKYSEGYTFDPTQSSTEKKEFALSPYKDSTFVFVREDKVYVTKLDSVGELDNPQPCADFDLLKISGTVAYDKKRNRLYYGQYNQDYKAEYLYESISDINGKWQPGKRMRIQGTVKSRTGVSFVQSAGWNYRLPYIEGFYNPTMSQDNDRVYFSSTMEGGKGGRDLYYVEIEDEEQRIWSYPVNVTELNSAADDDWAVWEGDSILYFSSARDGVMAVYSAATQDTTWKEPIKFNNPYNEAGENYNMLVWDSVPMLISNRGGNDDIFLFHPVPPEPEPEPTYEEKKRRFYWVFFLFDFDRDILDEAFFQDLSRLANEMRNFPDCRFEISGYTDSRGSDAYNDKLSQRRAETIKQMLIDRENFDPSVLEAVGYGERRLQVPNAQTEEEHAQNRRVEVRIILDENQDIEQYDESTEEGKAAKEEDAAIDARNEAKKQEYLKKTQQ
;
A
#
# COMPACT_ATOMS: atom_id res chain seq x y z
N MET A 1 -2.07 4.61 -38.63
CA MET A 1 -2.91 5.04 -37.51
C MET A 1 -3.77 3.90 -36.93
N LYS A 2 -3.23 2.72 -36.64
CA LYS A 2 -3.99 1.58 -36.06
C LYS A 2 -3.22 0.74 -35.03
N ARG A 3 -2.15 1.26 -34.44
CA ARG A 3 -1.32 0.52 -33.46
C ARG A 3 -1.19 1.17 -32.07
N MET A 4 -1.88 2.28 -31.80
CA MET A 4 -1.71 3.00 -30.53
C MET A 4 -2.88 2.86 -29.54
N PHE A 5 -3.94 2.15 -29.91
CA PHE A 5 -5.12 2.00 -29.03
C PHE A 5 -5.15 0.69 -28.22
N PHE A 6 -4.24 -0.27 -28.48
CA PHE A 6 -4.23 -1.56 -27.78
C PHE A 6 -3.38 -1.59 -26.51
N CYS A 7 -2.50 -0.61 -26.30
CA CYS A 7 -1.64 -0.59 -25.12
C CYS A 7 -2.26 0.09 -23.88
N LEU A 8 -3.25 0.97 -24.07
CA LEU A 8 -3.89 1.67 -22.93
C LEU A 8 -4.98 0.84 -22.22
N MET A 9 -5.59 -0.12 -22.91
CA MET A 9 -6.66 -0.95 -22.30
C MET A 9 -6.13 -2.14 -21.47
N ALA A 10 -4.87 -2.54 -21.64
CA ALA A 10 -4.29 -3.64 -20.87
C ALA A 10 -3.69 -3.20 -19.52
N LEU A 11 -3.35 -1.92 -19.37
CA LEU A 11 -2.75 -1.39 -18.13
C LEU A 11 -3.79 -1.06 -17.03
N VAL A 12 -5.02 -0.70 -17.39
CA VAL A 12 -6.04 -0.32 -16.40
C VAL A 12 -6.53 -1.52 -15.58
N PRO A 13 -6.79 -2.73 -16.16
CA PRO A 13 -7.15 -3.88 -15.33
C PRO A 13 -6.00 -4.42 -14.49
N ALA A 14 -4.74 -4.30 -14.93
CA ALA A 14 -3.58 -4.75 -14.15
C ALA A 14 -3.31 -3.85 -12.93
N VAL A 15 -3.47 -2.54 -13.07
CA VAL A 15 -3.32 -1.59 -11.97
C VAL A 15 -4.44 -1.76 -10.92
N LEU A 16 -5.67 -2.09 -11.36
CA LEU A 16 -6.78 -2.29 -10.43
C LEU A 16 -6.70 -3.66 -9.72
N LEU A 17 -6.21 -4.69 -10.39
CA LEU A 17 -5.89 -5.98 -9.76
C LEU A 17 -4.73 -5.85 -8.77
N ALA A 18 -3.74 -5.01 -9.06
CA ALA A 18 -2.63 -4.72 -8.17
C ALA A 18 -3.07 -4.04 -6.86
N THR A 19 -4.15 -3.26 -6.87
CA THR A 19 -4.68 -2.62 -5.66
C THR A 19 -5.56 -3.52 -4.79
N ILE A 20 -6.11 -4.61 -5.34
CA ILE A 20 -7.10 -5.43 -4.64
C ILE A 20 -6.53 -6.75 -4.11
N SER A 21 -5.55 -7.37 -4.75
CA SER A 21 -5.04 -8.68 -4.36
C SER A 21 -3.52 -8.86 -4.40
N PRO A 22 -2.76 -8.44 -5.43
CA PRO A 22 -1.34 -8.78 -5.52
C PRO A 22 -0.47 -8.14 -4.45
N LYS A 23 -0.95 -7.04 -3.85
CA LYS A 23 -0.20 -6.35 -2.78
C LYS A 23 0.04 -7.27 -1.57
N TYR A 24 -0.79 -8.30 -1.40
CA TYR A 24 -0.78 -9.20 -0.25
C TYR A 24 -0.69 -10.68 -0.62
N SER A 25 -0.38 -11.05 -1.87
CA SER A 25 -0.50 -12.44 -2.34
C SER A 25 0.81 -13.24 -2.35
N GLU A 26 1.97 -12.60 -2.33
CA GLU A 26 3.26 -13.28 -2.33
C GLU A 26 4.22 -12.63 -1.32
N GLY A 27 5.02 -13.46 -0.65
CA GLY A 27 6.08 -12.99 0.22
C GLY A 27 5.62 -12.48 1.60
N TYR A 28 4.53 -13.01 2.16
CA TYR A 28 4.11 -12.72 3.53
C TYR A 28 4.40 -13.91 4.44
N THR A 29 5.03 -13.64 5.58
CA THR A 29 5.02 -14.56 6.72
C THR A 29 3.78 -14.31 7.55
N PHE A 30 3.27 -15.35 8.17
CA PHE A 30 2.16 -15.24 9.11
C PHE A 30 2.53 -15.98 10.38
N ASP A 31 2.26 -15.34 11.50
CA ASP A 31 2.35 -15.95 12.81
C ASP A 31 1.09 -15.62 13.58
N PRO A 32 0.60 -16.51 14.49
CA PRO A 32 -0.33 -16.09 15.49
C PRO A 32 0.30 -14.95 16.27
N THR A 33 -0.45 -13.91 16.57
CA THR A 33 0.09 -12.78 17.31
C THR A 33 0.68 -13.26 18.64
N GLN A 34 1.69 -12.58 19.15
CA GLN A 34 2.20 -12.84 20.51
C GLN A 34 1.10 -12.67 21.57
N SER A 35 -0.02 -12.06 21.20
CA SER A 35 -1.21 -11.86 22.03
C SER A 35 -2.19 -13.02 21.98
N SER A 36 -2.04 -14.00 21.10
CA SER A 36 -2.89 -15.18 21.03
C SER A 36 -2.76 -16.04 22.27
N THR A 37 -3.86 -16.65 22.69
CA THR A 37 -3.94 -17.43 23.91
C THR A 37 -4.55 -18.81 23.61
N GLU A 38 -4.67 -19.70 24.62
CA GLU A 38 -5.42 -20.95 24.49
C GLU A 38 -6.94 -20.74 24.32
N LYS A 39 -7.40 -19.47 24.35
CA LYS A 39 -8.81 -19.09 24.27
C LYS A 39 -9.12 -18.55 22.88
N LYS A 40 -10.35 -18.72 22.45
CA LYS A 40 -10.80 -18.18 21.18
C LYS A 40 -10.76 -16.67 21.16
N GLU A 41 -10.09 -16.13 20.15
CA GLU A 41 -10.14 -14.72 19.79
C GLU A 41 -10.93 -14.57 18.49
N PHE A 42 -11.94 -13.71 18.49
CA PHE A 42 -12.80 -13.49 17.32
C PHE A 42 -13.40 -12.09 17.30
N ALA A 43 -14.11 -11.74 16.23
CA ALA A 43 -14.84 -10.48 16.08
C ALA A 43 -13.91 -9.25 16.09
N LEU A 44 -12.78 -9.35 15.39
CA LEU A 44 -11.85 -8.25 15.20
C LEU A 44 -12.54 -7.09 14.47
N SER A 45 -12.55 -5.91 15.09
CA SER A 45 -13.27 -4.74 14.58
C SER A 45 -12.47 -3.46 14.75
N PRO A 46 -12.44 -2.57 13.75
CA PRO A 46 -11.90 -1.22 13.92
C PRO A 46 -12.65 -0.45 15.01
N TYR A 47 -11.93 0.34 15.78
CA TYR A 47 -12.49 1.14 16.87
C TYR A 47 -11.87 2.55 16.88
N LYS A 48 -12.05 3.30 17.93
CA LYS A 48 -11.59 4.70 18.07
C LYS A 48 -10.08 4.83 17.88
N ASP A 49 -9.65 5.95 17.29
CA ASP A 49 -8.26 6.44 17.30
C ASP A 49 -7.20 5.39 16.96
N SER A 50 -7.37 4.70 15.82
CA SER A 50 -6.44 3.66 15.36
C SER A 50 -6.30 2.47 16.30
N THR A 51 -7.35 2.17 17.08
CA THR A 51 -7.44 0.97 17.90
C THR A 51 -8.37 -0.06 17.28
N PHE A 52 -8.22 -1.31 17.72
CA PHE A 52 -9.07 -2.43 17.37
C PHE A 52 -9.66 -3.02 18.64
N VAL A 53 -10.81 -3.63 18.48
CA VAL A 53 -11.38 -4.46 19.52
C VAL A 53 -11.63 -5.86 18.99
N PHE A 54 -11.53 -6.82 19.86
CA PHE A 54 -11.90 -8.22 19.59
C PHE A 54 -12.49 -8.85 20.84
N VAL A 55 -13.15 -9.98 20.66
CA VAL A 55 -13.74 -10.73 21.77
C VAL A 55 -12.84 -11.90 22.13
N ARG A 56 -12.52 -12.02 23.42
CA ARG A 56 -11.86 -13.19 24.01
C ARG A 56 -12.70 -13.66 25.19
N GLU A 57 -13.15 -14.91 25.15
CA GLU A 57 -14.22 -15.41 26.05
C GLU A 57 -15.47 -14.51 25.91
N ASP A 58 -15.95 -13.92 26.96
CA ASP A 58 -17.12 -13.04 26.96
C ASP A 58 -16.75 -11.57 27.19
N LYS A 59 -15.48 -11.21 26.96
CA LYS A 59 -14.96 -9.85 27.18
C LYS A 59 -14.41 -9.24 25.90
N VAL A 60 -14.62 -7.95 25.77
CA VAL A 60 -14.01 -7.15 24.72
C VAL A 60 -12.63 -6.70 25.18
N TYR A 61 -11.65 -6.92 24.32
CA TYR A 61 -10.28 -6.43 24.47
C TYR A 61 -10.03 -5.31 23.48
N VAL A 62 -9.24 -4.35 23.87
CA VAL A 62 -8.76 -3.27 22.99
C VAL A 62 -7.26 -3.39 22.79
N THR A 63 -6.82 -3.16 21.58
CA THR A 63 -5.42 -3.16 21.17
C THR A 63 -5.19 -2.19 20.02
N LYS A 64 -3.95 -2.00 19.62
CA LYS A 64 -3.51 -1.23 18.44
C LYS A 64 -2.30 -1.91 17.83
N LEU A 65 -1.91 -1.49 16.63
CA LEU A 65 -0.59 -1.85 16.10
C LEU A 65 0.50 -1.00 16.77
N ASP A 66 1.60 -1.62 17.09
CA ASP A 66 2.81 -0.93 17.52
C ASP A 66 3.62 -0.40 16.31
N SER A 67 4.83 0.12 16.55
CA SER A 67 5.68 0.70 15.50
C SER A 67 6.27 -0.31 14.52
N VAL A 68 6.17 -1.60 14.82
CA VAL A 68 6.65 -2.69 13.94
C VAL A 68 5.49 -3.48 13.33
N GLY A 69 4.25 -3.07 13.61
CA GLY A 69 3.06 -3.68 13.03
C GLY A 69 2.52 -4.88 13.82
N GLU A 70 2.98 -5.09 15.06
CA GLU A 70 2.46 -6.13 15.96
C GLU A 70 1.32 -5.58 16.85
N LEU A 71 0.49 -6.48 17.35
CA LEU A 71 -0.55 -6.09 18.32
C LEU A 71 0.06 -5.75 19.68
N ASP A 72 -0.09 -4.49 20.07
CA ASP A 72 0.35 -4.00 21.38
C ASP A 72 -0.56 -4.58 22.48
N ASN A 73 0.02 -5.25 23.43
CA ASN A 73 -0.53 -5.89 24.63
C ASN A 73 -2.04 -5.68 24.88
N PRO A 74 -2.93 -6.55 24.38
CA PRO A 74 -4.37 -6.38 24.48
C PRO A 74 -4.86 -6.30 25.91
N GLN A 75 -5.68 -5.29 26.21
CA GLN A 75 -6.24 -5.08 27.53
C GLN A 75 -7.77 -5.25 27.54
N PRO A 76 -8.38 -5.83 28.57
CA PRO A 76 -9.82 -5.81 28.75
C PRO A 76 -10.33 -4.37 28.74
N CYS A 77 -11.32 -4.06 27.90
CA CYS A 77 -11.88 -2.73 27.76
C CYS A 77 -13.13 -2.53 28.61
N ALA A 78 -12.98 -1.84 29.74
CA ALA A 78 -14.07 -1.59 30.68
C ALA A 78 -15.24 -0.77 30.10
N ASP A 79 -15.02 -0.05 29.01
CA ASP A 79 -16.07 0.71 28.30
C ASP A 79 -17.17 -0.21 27.78
N PHE A 80 -16.88 -1.49 27.54
CA PHE A 80 -17.80 -2.48 27.02
C PHE A 80 -18.45 -3.38 28.10
N ASP A 81 -18.10 -3.24 29.37
CA ASP A 81 -18.55 -4.16 30.45
C ASP A 81 -20.06 -4.30 30.58
N LEU A 82 -20.82 -3.30 30.11
CA LEU A 82 -22.29 -3.32 30.17
C LEU A 82 -22.94 -3.95 28.92
N LEU A 83 -22.13 -4.30 27.90
CA LEU A 83 -22.61 -4.86 26.65
C LEU A 83 -22.43 -6.38 26.62
N LYS A 84 -23.35 -7.06 25.96
CA LYS A 84 -23.26 -8.51 25.67
C LYS A 84 -23.04 -8.68 24.17
N ILE A 85 -21.79 -8.60 23.77
CA ILE A 85 -21.41 -8.62 22.36
C ILE A 85 -21.17 -10.06 21.93
N SER A 86 -21.81 -10.48 20.84
CA SER A 86 -21.72 -11.84 20.29
C SER A 86 -20.93 -11.92 18.97
N GLY A 87 -20.49 -10.80 18.41
CA GLY A 87 -19.77 -10.72 17.15
C GLY A 87 -19.00 -9.41 17.03
N THR A 88 -18.78 -8.94 15.79
CA THR A 88 -18.10 -7.67 15.53
C THR A 88 -18.87 -6.47 16.07
N VAL A 89 -18.17 -5.34 16.17
CA VAL A 89 -18.76 -4.05 16.48
C VAL A 89 -18.56 -3.08 15.32
N ALA A 90 -19.55 -2.23 15.07
CA ALA A 90 -19.49 -1.16 14.09
C ALA A 90 -19.50 0.18 14.84
N TYR A 91 -18.37 0.89 14.82
CA TYR A 91 -18.28 2.20 15.45
C TYR A 91 -18.60 3.32 14.45
N ASP A 92 -19.68 4.04 14.71
CA ASP A 92 -20.07 5.25 13.99
C ASP A 92 -19.35 6.47 14.58
N LYS A 93 -18.29 6.87 13.93
CA LYS A 93 -17.49 8.04 14.33
C LYS A 93 -18.27 9.34 14.17
N LYS A 94 -19.15 9.44 13.16
CA LYS A 94 -19.95 10.64 12.84
C LYS A 94 -20.95 10.96 13.96
N ARG A 95 -21.56 9.91 14.53
CA ARG A 95 -22.62 10.05 15.55
C ARG A 95 -22.19 9.62 16.96
N ASN A 96 -20.96 9.16 17.11
CA ASN A 96 -20.44 8.55 18.35
C ASN A 96 -21.37 7.47 18.90
N ARG A 97 -21.68 6.48 18.07
CA ARG A 97 -22.56 5.34 18.39
C ARG A 97 -21.84 4.04 18.10
N LEU A 98 -22.30 3.00 18.78
CA LEU A 98 -21.79 1.64 18.59
C LEU A 98 -22.95 0.73 18.19
N TYR A 99 -22.77 0.01 17.09
CA TYR A 99 -23.71 -1.05 16.66
C TYR A 99 -23.02 -2.40 16.86
N TYR A 100 -23.77 -3.38 17.40
CA TYR A 100 -23.22 -4.70 17.71
C TYR A 100 -24.31 -5.76 17.71
N GLY A 101 -23.90 -7.02 17.46
CA GLY A 101 -24.75 -8.19 17.62
C GLY A 101 -24.92 -8.57 19.09
N GLN A 102 -26.14 -8.91 19.51
CA GLN A 102 -26.40 -9.46 20.83
C GLN A 102 -27.44 -10.55 20.72
N TYR A 103 -27.14 -11.71 21.33
CA TYR A 103 -28.12 -12.81 21.46
C TYR A 103 -29.23 -12.44 22.40
N ASN A 104 -30.46 -12.60 21.91
CA ASN A 104 -31.68 -12.36 22.70
C ASN A 104 -32.31 -13.68 23.17
N GLN A 105 -32.31 -13.92 24.45
CA GLN A 105 -32.81 -15.17 25.07
C GLN A 105 -34.31 -15.41 24.84
N ASP A 106 -35.11 -14.33 24.83
CA ASP A 106 -36.58 -14.43 24.66
C ASP A 106 -36.95 -14.88 23.24
N TYR A 107 -36.15 -14.46 22.26
CA TYR A 107 -36.40 -14.76 20.87
C TYR A 107 -35.50 -15.85 20.28
N LYS A 108 -34.52 -16.33 21.07
CA LYS A 108 -33.53 -17.33 20.64
C LYS A 108 -32.83 -16.97 19.30
N ALA A 109 -32.57 -15.71 19.11
CA ALA A 109 -31.96 -15.18 17.92
C ALA A 109 -31.04 -14.01 18.25
N GLU A 110 -30.12 -13.70 17.34
CA GLU A 110 -29.24 -12.57 17.45
C GLU A 110 -29.83 -11.36 16.75
N TYR A 111 -29.69 -10.17 17.34
CA TYR A 111 -30.18 -8.91 16.80
C TYR A 111 -29.12 -7.84 16.91
N LEU A 112 -29.22 -6.83 16.04
CA LEU A 112 -28.40 -5.63 16.14
C LEU A 112 -28.94 -4.69 17.21
N TYR A 113 -28.03 -4.18 18.01
CA TYR A 113 -28.28 -3.20 19.07
C TYR A 113 -27.45 -1.96 18.80
N GLU A 114 -28.00 -0.83 19.19
CA GLU A 114 -27.36 0.48 19.17
C GLU A 114 -27.05 0.92 20.60
N SER A 115 -25.81 1.27 20.90
CA SER A 115 -25.39 1.87 22.16
C SER A 115 -24.89 3.29 21.96
N ILE A 116 -25.08 4.11 23.00
CA ILE A 116 -24.46 5.43 23.14
C ILE A 116 -23.55 5.42 24.35
N SER A 117 -22.45 6.16 24.30
CA SER A 117 -21.56 6.30 25.46
C SER A 117 -22.10 7.35 26.44
N ASP A 118 -21.80 7.17 27.71
CA ASP A 118 -21.98 8.22 28.72
C ASP A 118 -20.88 9.29 28.64
N ILE A 119 -20.92 10.25 29.56
CA ILE A 119 -19.96 11.37 29.61
C ILE A 119 -18.51 10.91 29.86
N ASN A 120 -18.33 9.73 30.43
CA ASN A 120 -17.01 9.14 30.70
C ASN A 120 -16.52 8.23 29.54
N GLY A 121 -17.29 8.15 28.45
CA GLY A 121 -16.96 7.30 27.30
C GLY A 121 -17.43 5.84 27.42
N LYS A 122 -18.06 5.46 28.54
CA LYS A 122 -18.55 4.09 28.77
C LYS A 122 -19.83 3.81 28.01
N TRP A 123 -19.85 2.76 27.22
CA TRP A 123 -21.03 2.33 26.47
C TRP A 123 -22.15 1.87 27.38
N GLN A 124 -23.34 2.40 27.16
CA GLN A 124 -24.52 2.05 27.93
C GLN A 124 -25.24 0.85 27.30
N PRO A 125 -26.05 0.09 28.08
CA PRO A 125 -26.83 -1.01 27.53
C PRO A 125 -27.59 -0.61 26.29
N GLY A 126 -27.36 -1.33 25.20
CA GLY A 126 -27.90 -0.98 23.88
C GLY A 126 -29.41 -1.15 23.79
N LYS A 127 -30.00 -0.41 22.88
CA LYS A 127 -31.37 -0.63 22.44
C LYS A 127 -31.35 -1.35 21.10
N ARG A 128 -32.28 -2.28 20.91
CA ARG A 128 -32.41 -2.93 19.61
C ARG A 128 -32.58 -1.90 18.51
N MET A 129 -31.84 -2.03 17.43
CA MET A 129 -31.92 -1.17 16.26
C MET A 129 -33.35 -1.20 15.68
N ARG A 130 -33.83 -0.03 15.30
CA ARG A 130 -35.18 0.13 14.67
C ARG A 130 -35.06 0.00 13.16
N ILE A 131 -34.81 -1.23 12.70
CA ILE A 131 -34.72 -1.55 11.28
C ILE A 131 -36.14 -1.79 10.77
N GLN A 132 -36.54 -1.12 9.70
CA GLN A 132 -37.84 -1.32 9.10
C GLN A 132 -38.02 -2.79 8.67
N GLY A 133 -39.24 -3.28 8.82
CA GLY A 133 -39.55 -4.66 8.48
C GLY A 133 -39.20 -5.71 9.55
N THR A 134 -38.53 -5.35 10.64
CA THR A 134 -37.99 -6.31 11.61
C THR A 134 -38.64 -6.27 13.00
N VAL A 135 -39.89 -5.84 13.10
CA VAL A 135 -40.62 -5.82 14.38
C VAL A 135 -41.20 -7.18 14.67
N LYS A 136 -40.81 -7.82 15.80
CA LYS A 136 -41.34 -9.08 16.27
C LYS A 136 -42.55 -8.87 17.18
N SER A 137 -43.64 -9.58 16.92
CA SER A 137 -44.80 -9.56 17.81
C SER A 137 -44.58 -10.49 19.01
N ARG A 138 -45.38 -10.33 20.08
CA ARG A 138 -45.42 -11.24 21.27
C ARG A 138 -45.68 -12.70 20.90
N THR A 139 -46.22 -12.97 19.70
CA THR A 139 -46.54 -14.33 19.23
C THR A 139 -45.44 -14.97 18.41
N GLY A 140 -44.24 -14.37 18.35
CA GLY A 140 -43.09 -14.91 17.61
C GLY A 140 -43.14 -14.69 16.11
N VAL A 141 -44.12 -13.96 15.59
CA VAL A 141 -44.25 -13.59 14.17
C VAL A 141 -43.71 -12.19 13.96
N SER A 142 -42.86 -12.00 12.97
CA SER A 142 -42.36 -10.68 12.56
C SER A 142 -43.37 -9.99 11.66
N PHE A 143 -43.56 -8.69 11.83
CA PHE A 143 -44.42 -7.87 10.98
C PHE A 143 -43.65 -6.70 10.38
N VAL A 144 -43.92 -6.39 9.15
CA VAL A 144 -43.53 -5.09 8.53
C VAL A 144 -44.59 -4.08 8.93
N GLN A 145 -44.17 -2.96 9.51
CA GLN A 145 -45.02 -1.84 9.77
C GLN A 145 -44.72 -0.72 8.77
N SER A 146 -45.48 -0.66 7.70
CA SER A 146 -45.37 0.42 6.73
C SER A 146 -46.76 1.03 6.50
N ALA A 147 -46.89 2.35 6.62
CA ALA A 147 -48.05 3.13 6.24
C ALA A 147 -49.43 2.55 6.68
N GLY A 148 -49.50 1.99 7.87
CA GLY A 148 -50.76 1.48 8.43
C GLY A 148 -51.16 0.07 8.04
N TRP A 149 -50.34 -0.64 7.29
CA TRP A 149 -50.57 -2.05 6.96
C TRP A 149 -49.53 -2.94 7.65
N ASN A 150 -50.02 -4.04 8.25
CA ASN A 150 -49.17 -5.06 8.88
C ASN A 150 -48.98 -6.22 7.90
N TYR A 151 -47.80 -6.38 7.34
CA TYR A 151 -47.44 -7.57 6.58
C TYR A 151 -46.75 -8.58 7.47
N ARG A 152 -47.10 -9.86 7.34
CA ARG A 152 -46.44 -10.96 8.03
C ARG A 152 -45.14 -11.27 7.30
N LEU A 153 -43.98 -10.94 7.90
CA LEU A 153 -42.72 -11.40 7.42
C LEU A 153 -42.44 -12.81 7.94
N PRO A 154 -41.76 -13.61 7.14
CA PRO A 154 -41.23 -14.87 7.62
C PRO A 154 -40.27 -14.65 8.79
N TYR A 155 -40.00 -15.70 9.50
CA TYR A 155 -39.18 -15.72 10.69
C TYR A 155 -37.75 -15.24 10.35
N ILE A 156 -37.25 -14.22 11.03
CA ILE A 156 -35.88 -13.74 10.90
C ILE A 156 -35.07 -14.40 12.01
N GLU A 157 -34.13 -15.27 11.64
CA GLU A 157 -33.38 -16.09 12.59
C GLU A 157 -32.22 -15.34 13.24
N GLY A 158 -31.65 -14.31 12.58
CA GLY A 158 -30.56 -13.53 13.20
C GLY A 158 -29.96 -12.44 12.33
N PHE A 159 -29.25 -11.54 12.99
CA PHE A 159 -28.43 -10.49 12.42
C PHE A 159 -27.06 -10.53 13.06
N TYR A 160 -26.01 -10.67 12.26
CA TYR A 160 -24.68 -10.99 12.74
C TYR A 160 -23.65 -9.99 12.22
N ASN A 161 -22.59 -9.81 12.97
CA ASN A 161 -21.34 -9.21 12.56
C ASN A 161 -21.47 -7.85 11.81
N PRO A 162 -22.02 -6.81 12.48
CA PRO A 162 -22.18 -5.51 11.86
C PRO A 162 -20.83 -4.85 11.58
N THR A 163 -20.76 -4.11 10.45
CA THR A 163 -19.68 -3.19 10.14
C THR A 163 -20.24 -1.89 9.56
N MET A 164 -19.55 -0.79 9.78
CA MET A 164 -19.95 0.53 9.31
C MET A 164 -19.27 0.85 7.98
N SER A 165 -20.02 1.40 7.02
CA SER A 165 -19.41 2.01 5.84
C SER A 165 -18.57 3.23 6.22
N GLN A 166 -17.61 3.58 5.38
CA GLN A 166 -16.65 4.66 5.65
C GLN A 166 -17.36 6.04 5.80
N ASP A 167 -18.40 6.28 5.02
CA ASP A 167 -19.24 7.49 5.11
C ASP A 167 -20.12 7.54 6.38
N ASN A 168 -20.19 6.43 7.13
CA ASN A 168 -21.02 6.23 8.31
C ASN A 168 -22.53 6.35 8.06
N ASP A 169 -22.99 6.10 6.86
CA ASP A 169 -24.42 6.18 6.51
C ASP A 169 -25.06 4.80 6.31
N ARG A 170 -24.25 3.71 6.23
CA ARG A 170 -24.72 2.33 6.11
C ARG A 170 -24.13 1.42 7.18
N VAL A 171 -24.96 0.55 7.72
CA VAL A 171 -24.51 -0.60 8.54
C VAL A 171 -24.68 -1.86 7.70
N TYR A 172 -23.56 -2.50 7.39
CA TYR A 172 -23.54 -3.84 6.77
C TYR A 172 -23.58 -4.90 7.85
N PHE A 173 -24.20 -6.04 7.58
CA PHE A 173 -24.29 -7.16 8.49
C PHE A 173 -24.61 -8.43 7.70
N SER A 174 -24.48 -9.59 8.33
CA SER A 174 -24.99 -10.83 7.76
C SER A 174 -26.29 -11.25 8.40
N SER A 175 -27.13 -11.97 7.68
CA SER A 175 -28.41 -12.47 8.17
C SER A 175 -28.86 -13.72 7.45
N THR A 176 -29.63 -14.55 8.17
CA THR A 176 -30.35 -15.71 7.62
C THR A 176 -31.77 -15.34 7.17
N MET A 177 -32.00 -14.08 6.80
CA MET A 177 -33.31 -13.60 6.34
C MET A 177 -33.79 -14.36 5.10
N GLU A 178 -35.09 -14.61 5.03
CA GLU A 178 -35.70 -15.13 3.80
C GLU A 178 -35.49 -14.17 2.62
N GLY A 179 -35.22 -14.73 1.45
CA GLY A 179 -34.87 -13.97 0.24
C GLY A 179 -33.39 -13.84 0.00
N GLY A 180 -32.55 -14.42 0.87
CA GLY A 180 -31.13 -14.61 0.61
C GLY A 180 -30.85 -15.70 -0.42
N LYS A 181 -29.56 -15.89 -0.73
CA LYS A 181 -29.11 -16.94 -1.65
C LYS A 181 -28.69 -18.23 -0.94
N GLY A 182 -28.16 -18.08 0.29
CA GLY A 182 -27.56 -19.16 1.03
C GLY A 182 -28.01 -19.27 2.50
N GLY A 183 -27.08 -19.61 3.37
CA GLY A 183 -27.28 -19.63 4.81
C GLY A 183 -27.30 -18.22 5.37
N ARG A 184 -26.12 -17.68 5.70
CA ARG A 184 -25.95 -16.25 5.98
C ARG A 184 -25.63 -15.51 4.72
N ASP A 185 -26.28 -14.39 4.49
CA ASP A 185 -26.06 -13.49 3.38
C ASP A 185 -25.74 -12.09 3.87
N LEU A 186 -24.98 -11.33 3.12
CA LEU A 186 -24.67 -9.94 3.41
C LEU A 186 -25.83 -9.01 3.04
N TYR A 187 -26.15 -8.12 3.96
CA TYR A 187 -27.15 -7.07 3.82
C TYR A 187 -26.61 -5.75 4.31
N TYR A 188 -27.26 -4.67 3.96
CA TYR A 188 -27.04 -3.38 4.61
C TYR A 188 -28.36 -2.67 4.90
N VAL A 189 -28.31 -1.70 5.80
CA VAL A 189 -29.37 -0.73 6.08
C VAL A 189 -28.79 0.67 6.03
N GLU A 190 -29.60 1.64 5.59
CA GLU A 190 -29.30 3.06 5.57
C GLU A 190 -30.12 3.79 6.63
N ILE A 191 -29.57 4.88 7.19
CA ILE A 191 -30.33 5.69 8.14
C ILE A 191 -31.37 6.52 7.40
N GLU A 192 -32.66 6.35 7.71
CA GLU A 192 -33.75 7.11 7.11
C GLU A 192 -34.20 8.30 7.98
N ASP A 193 -34.18 8.11 9.30
CA ASP A 193 -34.52 9.16 10.26
C ASP A 193 -33.51 9.14 11.41
N GLU A 194 -32.61 10.11 11.41
CA GLU A 194 -31.54 10.19 12.40
C GLU A 194 -32.05 10.57 13.80
N GLU A 195 -33.07 11.43 13.88
CA GLU A 195 -33.63 11.86 15.16
C GLU A 195 -34.40 10.71 15.84
N GLN A 196 -35.19 9.99 15.06
CA GLN A 196 -35.95 8.84 15.54
C GLN A 196 -35.13 7.54 15.54
N ARG A 197 -33.92 7.53 14.95
CA ARG A 197 -33.05 6.36 14.80
C ARG A 197 -33.73 5.22 14.06
N ILE A 198 -34.32 5.54 12.92
CA ILE A 198 -34.98 4.58 12.04
C ILE A 198 -34.05 4.25 10.90
N TRP A 199 -33.84 2.95 10.69
CA TRP A 199 -33.05 2.40 9.60
C TRP A 199 -33.97 1.81 8.55
N SER A 200 -33.53 1.86 7.29
CA SER A 200 -34.27 1.35 6.12
C SER A 200 -34.63 -0.12 6.24
N TYR A 201 -35.39 -0.61 5.28
CA TYR A 201 -35.49 -2.04 5.02
C TYR A 201 -34.10 -2.59 4.68
N PRO A 202 -33.76 -3.83 5.15
CA PRO A 202 -32.52 -4.48 4.75
C PRO A 202 -32.45 -4.67 3.23
N VAL A 203 -31.34 -4.26 2.64
CA VAL A 203 -31.03 -4.44 1.23
C VAL A 203 -30.03 -5.58 1.09
N ASN A 204 -30.38 -6.64 0.34
CA ASN A 204 -29.50 -7.78 0.08
C ASN A 204 -28.37 -7.36 -0.87
N VAL A 205 -27.12 -7.64 -0.51
CA VAL A 205 -25.95 -7.40 -1.37
C VAL A 205 -25.78 -8.60 -2.30
N THR A 206 -26.74 -8.74 -3.20
CA THR A 206 -26.94 -9.94 -4.04
C THR A 206 -25.68 -10.32 -4.84
N GLU A 207 -24.93 -9.34 -5.33
CA GLU A 207 -23.74 -9.57 -6.14
C GLU A 207 -22.62 -10.27 -5.36
N LEU A 208 -22.56 -10.07 -4.04
CA LEU A 208 -21.52 -10.66 -3.20
C LEU A 208 -21.94 -12.00 -2.60
N ASN A 209 -23.23 -12.24 -2.45
CA ASN A 209 -23.77 -13.41 -1.79
C ASN A 209 -23.73 -14.66 -2.68
N SER A 210 -23.52 -15.81 -2.03
CA SER A 210 -23.44 -17.15 -2.64
C SER A 210 -24.53 -18.08 -2.13
N ALA A 211 -24.50 -19.35 -2.51
CA ALA A 211 -25.39 -20.38 -1.97
C ALA A 211 -24.93 -20.95 -0.62
N ALA A 212 -23.82 -20.45 -0.07
CA ALA A 212 -23.26 -20.83 1.23
C ALA A 212 -23.35 -19.65 2.22
N ASP A 213 -22.66 -19.75 3.35
CA ASP A 213 -22.57 -18.64 4.29
C ASP A 213 -21.62 -17.55 3.76
N ASP A 214 -22.10 -16.31 3.73
CA ASP A 214 -21.35 -15.09 3.44
C ASP A 214 -21.46 -14.16 4.66
N ASP A 215 -20.33 -13.83 5.34
CA ASP A 215 -20.33 -13.20 6.65
C ASP A 215 -19.07 -12.32 6.86
N TRP A 216 -18.93 -11.71 8.02
CA TRP A 216 -17.75 -11.01 8.49
C TRP A 216 -17.25 -9.89 7.55
N ALA A 217 -18.17 -9.05 7.10
CA ALA A 217 -17.84 -7.92 6.24
C ALA A 217 -17.04 -6.86 7.00
N VAL A 218 -15.98 -6.31 6.35
CA VAL A 218 -15.17 -5.19 6.86
C VAL A 218 -14.75 -4.30 5.70
N TRP A 219 -14.87 -2.99 5.86
CA TRP A 219 -14.47 -2.01 4.86
C TRP A 219 -13.00 -1.64 4.94
N GLU A 220 -12.33 -1.55 3.78
CA GLU A 220 -11.06 -0.83 3.59
C GLU A 220 -11.30 0.39 2.69
N GLY A 221 -11.15 1.58 3.27
CA GLY A 221 -11.47 2.82 2.57
C GLY A 221 -12.91 2.85 2.05
N ASP A 222 -13.13 3.55 0.94
CA ASP A 222 -14.48 3.79 0.39
C ASP A 222 -14.89 2.78 -0.68
N SER A 223 -14.02 1.88 -1.09
CA SER A 223 -14.21 1.12 -2.32
C SER A 223 -13.94 -0.38 -2.23
N ILE A 224 -13.40 -0.87 -1.14
CA ILE A 224 -13.10 -2.30 -0.96
C ILE A 224 -13.83 -2.83 0.27
N LEU A 225 -14.55 -3.92 0.09
CA LEU A 225 -15.16 -4.71 1.17
C LEU A 225 -14.46 -6.06 1.24
N TYR A 226 -13.88 -6.36 2.39
CA TYR A 226 -13.46 -7.71 2.74
C TYR A 226 -14.63 -8.44 3.35
N PHE A 227 -14.80 -9.70 3.04
CA PHE A 227 -15.80 -10.55 3.65
C PHE A 227 -15.35 -12.01 3.61
N SER A 228 -16.05 -12.85 4.34
CA SER A 228 -15.76 -14.27 4.40
C SER A 228 -16.88 -15.06 3.80
N SER A 229 -16.55 -16.10 3.05
CA SER A 229 -17.53 -16.92 2.34
C SER A 229 -17.15 -18.39 2.35
N ALA A 230 -18.15 -19.25 2.58
CA ALA A 230 -18.00 -20.70 2.50
C ALA A 230 -18.35 -21.27 1.09
N ARG A 231 -18.41 -20.43 0.06
CA ARG A 231 -18.81 -20.80 -1.32
C ARG A 231 -18.00 -21.94 -1.95
N ASP A 232 -16.76 -22.09 -1.50
CA ASP A 232 -15.86 -23.18 -1.93
C ASP A 232 -15.81 -24.34 -0.92
N GLY A 233 -16.75 -24.42 0.01
CA GLY A 233 -16.90 -25.50 0.99
C GLY A 233 -16.22 -25.27 2.34
N VAL A 234 -15.29 -24.30 2.43
CA VAL A 234 -14.61 -23.90 3.67
C VAL A 234 -14.66 -22.38 3.75
N MET A 235 -14.86 -21.85 4.95
CA MET A 235 -14.85 -20.39 5.17
C MET A 235 -13.51 -19.80 4.79
N ALA A 236 -13.52 -18.88 3.85
CA ALA A 236 -12.34 -18.25 3.27
C ALA A 236 -12.57 -16.75 3.08
N VAL A 237 -11.51 -15.96 3.09
CA VAL A 237 -11.57 -14.52 2.90
C VAL A 237 -11.57 -14.15 1.41
N TYR A 238 -12.41 -13.18 1.09
CA TYR A 238 -12.62 -12.59 -0.22
C TYR A 238 -12.57 -11.07 -0.12
N SER A 239 -12.32 -10.42 -1.25
CA SER A 239 -12.50 -8.98 -1.42
C SER A 239 -13.42 -8.70 -2.60
N ALA A 240 -14.17 -7.61 -2.52
CA ALA A 240 -14.90 -7.06 -3.64
C ALA A 240 -14.72 -5.55 -3.68
N ALA A 241 -14.49 -5.02 -4.89
CA ALA A 241 -14.46 -3.58 -5.11
C ALA A 241 -15.83 -3.08 -5.52
N THR A 242 -16.19 -1.89 -5.03
CA THR A 242 -17.35 -1.16 -5.53
C THR A 242 -16.91 0.01 -6.39
N GLN A 243 -17.68 0.27 -7.44
CA GLN A 243 -17.55 1.44 -8.29
C GLN A 243 -18.95 1.98 -8.56
N ASP A 244 -19.22 3.23 -8.18
CA ASP A 244 -20.49 3.95 -8.39
C ASP A 244 -21.70 3.25 -7.76
N THR A 245 -21.78 2.34 -6.99
CA THR A 245 -22.90 1.55 -6.45
C THR A 245 -22.99 0.11 -6.96
N THR A 246 -22.11 -0.28 -7.89
CA THR A 246 -22.07 -1.65 -8.40
C THR A 246 -20.88 -2.40 -7.81
N TRP A 247 -21.08 -3.67 -7.48
CA TRP A 247 -20.02 -4.55 -7.00
C TRP A 247 -19.36 -5.26 -8.18
N LYS A 248 -18.04 -5.37 -8.11
CA LYS A 248 -17.27 -6.28 -8.98
C LYS A 248 -17.34 -7.68 -8.43
N GLU A 249 -17.05 -8.67 -9.30
CA GLU A 249 -16.96 -10.06 -8.92
C GLU A 249 -16.01 -10.24 -7.73
N PRO A 250 -16.42 -10.98 -6.68
CA PRO A 250 -15.57 -11.25 -5.53
C PRO A 250 -14.31 -12.01 -5.89
N ILE A 251 -13.18 -11.59 -5.36
CA ILE A 251 -11.87 -12.20 -5.56
C ILE A 251 -11.45 -12.91 -4.27
N LYS A 252 -11.20 -14.22 -4.37
CA LYS A 252 -10.65 -15.00 -3.26
C LYS A 252 -9.19 -14.67 -3.05
N PHE A 253 -8.79 -14.49 -1.79
CA PHE A 253 -7.38 -14.36 -1.46
C PHE A 253 -6.64 -15.68 -1.67
N ASN A 254 -5.40 -15.58 -2.16
CA ASN A 254 -4.50 -16.71 -2.28
C ASN A 254 -3.87 -17.08 -0.93
N ASN A 255 -3.11 -18.18 -0.89
CA ASN A 255 -2.24 -18.46 0.23
C ASN A 255 -1.22 -17.31 0.43
N PRO A 256 -0.83 -17.02 1.67
CA PRO A 256 -1.09 -17.80 2.88
C PRO A 256 -2.42 -17.48 3.60
N TYR A 257 -3.25 -16.56 3.09
CA TYR A 257 -4.47 -16.13 3.81
C TYR A 257 -5.48 -17.26 3.98
N ASN A 258 -5.70 -18.04 2.93
CA ASN A 258 -6.67 -19.15 2.89
C ASN A 258 -6.01 -20.54 2.84
N GLU A 259 -4.82 -20.69 3.43
CA GLU A 259 -4.04 -21.92 3.26
C GLU A 259 -4.63 -23.13 3.97
N ALA A 260 -5.04 -23.00 5.22
CA ALA A 260 -5.55 -24.10 6.03
C ALA A 260 -6.62 -23.61 7.00
N GLY A 261 -7.55 -24.50 7.36
CA GLY A 261 -8.63 -24.22 8.32
C GLY A 261 -9.67 -23.23 7.78
N GLU A 262 -10.47 -22.71 8.68
CA GLU A 262 -11.41 -21.62 8.41
C GLU A 262 -10.69 -20.28 8.58
N ASN A 263 -10.90 -19.38 7.65
CA ASN A 263 -10.27 -18.07 7.61
C ASN A 263 -11.36 -17.01 7.41
N TYR A 264 -11.45 -16.07 8.33
CA TYR A 264 -12.56 -15.13 8.33
C TYR A 264 -12.20 -13.80 9.00
N ASN A 265 -13.11 -12.83 8.94
CA ASN A 265 -13.02 -11.52 9.57
C ASN A 265 -11.69 -10.79 9.25
N MET A 266 -11.39 -10.68 7.95
CA MET A 266 -10.18 -9.98 7.50
C MET A 266 -10.34 -8.47 7.66
N LEU A 267 -9.28 -7.85 8.17
CA LEU A 267 -9.12 -6.40 8.32
C LEU A 267 -7.72 -6.03 7.83
N VAL A 268 -7.61 -4.94 7.08
CA VAL A 268 -6.31 -4.36 6.70
C VAL A 268 -6.17 -2.99 7.35
N TRP A 269 -5.09 -2.78 8.09
CA TRP A 269 -4.82 -1.52 8.76
C TRP A 269 -3.35 -1.13 8.58
N ASP A 270 -3.09 0.11 8.17
CA ASP A 270 -1.75 0.62 7.86
C ASP A 270 -0.92 -0.33 6.98
N SER A 271 -1.59 -0.98 6.03
CA SER A 271 -1.01 -2.00 5.15
C SER A 271 -0.65 -3.33 5.84
N VAL A 272 -1.06 -3.55 7.07
CA VAL A 272 -0.92 -4.83 7.77
C VAL A 272 -2.25 -5.59 7.68
N PRO A 273 -2.33 -6.68 6.91
CA PRO A 273 -3.50 -7.54 6.91
C PRO A 273 -3.56 -8.37 8.18
N MET A 274 -4.77 -8.49 8.72
CA MET A 274 -5.08 -9.32 9.89
C MET A 274 -6.32 -10.14 9.60
N LEU A 275 -6.40 -11.35 10.09
CA LEU A 275 -7.62 -12.16 10.03
C LEU A 275 -7.72 -13.11 11.22
N ILE A 276 -8.90 -13.65 11.39
CA ILE A 276 -9.13 -14.76 12.33
C ILE A 276 -8.99 -16.08 11.59
N SER A 277 -8.27 -17.02 12.20
CA SER A 277 -8.13 -18.37 11.63
C SER A 277 -8.03 -19.43 12.73
N ASN A 278 -8.58 -20.60 12.46
CA ASN A 278 -8.42 -21.78 13.32
C ASN A 278 -7.32 -22.73 12.85
N ARG A 279 -6.43 -22.29 11.94
CA ARG A 279 -5.33 -23.11 11.40
C ARG A 279 -4.35 -23.61 12.46
N GLY A 280 -4.25 -22.92 13.60
CA GLY A 280 -3.48 -23.32 14.78
C GLY A 280 -4.22 -24.28 15.71
N GLY A 281 -5.49 -24.64 15.42
CA GLY A 281 -6.34 -25.49 16.24
C GLY A 281 -7.33 -24.71 17.12
N ASN A 282 -7.21 -23.40 17.19
CA ASN A 282 -8.10 -22.47 17.87
C ASN A 282 -8.36 -21.24 16.97
N ASP A 283 -9.41 -20.49 17.25
CA ASP A 283 -9.65 -19.22 16.57
C ASP A 283 -8.71 -18.16 17.15
N ASP A 284 -7.72 -17.75 16.38
CA ASP A 284 -6.68 -16.81 16.76
C ASP A 284 -6.57 -15.67 15.73
N ILE A 285 -6.02 -14.54 16.16
CA ILE A 285 -5.70 -13.40 15.28
C ILE A 285 -4.34 -13.68 14.65
N PHE A 286 -4.30 -13.69 13.32
CA PHE A 286 -3.08 -13.80 12.51
C PHE A 286 -2.76 -12.47 11.85
N LEU A 287 -1.51 -12.01 11.97
CA LEU A 287 -0.96 -10.88 11.25
C LEU A 287 -0.11 -11.36 10.08
N PHE A 288 -0.12 -10.58 9.01
CA PHE A 288 0.64 -10.89 7.81
C PHE A 288 1.65 -9.77 7.55
N HIS A 289 2.93 -10.09 7.74
CA HIS A 289 4.03 -9.18 7.50
C HIS A 289 4.65 -9.46 6.13
N PRO A 290 4.98 -8.41 5.35
CA PRO A 290 5.73 -8.62 4.13
C PRO A 290 7.08 -9.25 4.48
N VAL A 291 7.43 -10.36 3.84
CA VAL A 291 8.79 -10.88 3.88
C VAL A 291 9.67 -9.80 3.27
N PRO A 292 10.66 -9.25 3.99
CA PRO A 292 11.61 -8.36 3.37
C PRO A 292 12.19 -9.06 2.14
N PRO A 293 12.27 -8.40 0.99
CA PRO A 293 12.96 -8.98 -0.15
C PRO A 293 14.32 -9.44 0.34
N GLU A 294 14.69 -10.66 -0.05
CA GLU A 294 16.03 -11.18 0.25
C GLU A 294 17.02 -10.07 -0.15
N PRO A 295 17.87 -9.59 0.75
CA PRO A 295 18.77 -8.50 0.42
C PRO A 295 19.52 -8.93 -0.82
N GLU A 296 19.38 -8.14 -1.89
CA GLU A 296 20.18 -8.38 -3.08
C GLU A 296 21.64 -8.52 -2.62
N PRO A 297 22.36 -9.57 -3.08
CA PRO A 297 23.73 -9.74 -2.69
C PRO A 297 24.45 -8.41 -2.94
N GLU A 298 25.08 -7.87 -1.91
CA GLU A 298 25.81 -6.61 -2.08
C GLU A 298 26.79 -6.80 -3.24
N PRO A 299 26.79 -5.90 -4.23
CA PRO A 299 27.66 -6.01 -5.38
C PRO A 299 29.11 -6.11 -4.90
N THR A 300 29.88 -6.99 -5.52
CA THR A 300 31.30 -7.17 -5.19
C THR A 300 32.04 -5.84 -5.38
N TYR A 301 33.21 -5.71 -4.75
CA TYR A 301 34.00 -4.48 -4.88
C TYR A 301 34.35 -4.15 -6.36
N GLU A 302 34.61 -5.17 -7.19
CA GLU A 302 34.88 -5.01 -8.61
C GLU A 302 33.62 -4.57 -9.40
N GLU A 303 32.45 -5.07 -9.05
CA GLU A 303 31.17 -4.60 -9.63
C GLU A 303 30.87 -3.18 -9.19
N LYS A 304 31.12 -2.82 -7.93
CA LYS A 304 31.02 -1.43 -7.46
C LYS A 304 31.95 -0.49 -8.24
N LYS A 305 33.19 -0.91 -8.50
CA LYS A 305 34.14 -0.13 -9.32
C LYS A 305 33.66 0.11 -10.73
N ARG A 306 33.09 -0.89 -11.40
CA ARG A 306 32.57 -0.79 -12.76
C ARG A 306 31.38 0.14 -12.89
N ARG A 307 30.62 0.33 -11.82
CA ARG A 307 29.35 1.09 -11.80
C ARG A 307 29.49 2.53 -11.35
N PHE A 308 30.68 2.96 -10.95
CA PHE A 308 30.89 4.35 -10.56
C PHE A 308 30.97 5.23 -11.80
N TYR A 309 29.87 5.94 -12.07
CA TYR A 309 29.77 6.91 -13.15
C TYR A 309 28.94 8.08 -12.69
N TRP A 310 29.48 9.29 -12.82
CA TRP A 310 28.81 10.52 -12.42
C TRP A 310 28.84 11.56 -13.53
N VAL A 311 27.71 12.21 -13.82
CA VAL A 311 27.58 13.23 -14.86
C VAL A 311 27.20 14.56 -14.24
N PHE A 312 27.95 15.61 -14.60
CA PHE A 312 27.61 16.98 -14.30
C PHE A 312 27.23 17.73 -15.58
N PHE A 313 26.13 18.46 -15.56
CA PHE A 313 25.70 19.37 -16.64
C PHE A 313 25.87 20.79 -16.13
N LEU A 314 27.00 21.45 -16.35
CA LEU A 314 27.26 22.54 -15.44
C LEU A 314 27.95 23.75 -16.04
N PHE A 315 28.21 23.77 -17.34
CA PHE A 315 28.93 24.87 -17.90
C PHE A 315 28.05 25.64 -18.87
N ASP A 316 27.92 26.93 -18.60
CA ASP A 316 27.38 27.85 -19.57
C ASP A 316 28.17 27.82 -20.89
N PHE A 317 27.55 28.35 -21.94
CA PHE A 317 28.22 28.49 -23.20
C PHE A 317 29.55 29.28 -23.05
N ASP A 318 30.62 28.72 -23.56
CA ASP A 318 31.97 29.30 -23.53
C ASP A 318 32.53 29.61 -22.13
N ARG A 319 32.08 28.89 -21.08
CA ARG A 319 32.57 29.02 -19.71
C ARG A 319 33.21 27.74 -19.21
N ASP A 320 34.18 27.91 -18.29
CA ASP A 320 34.92 26.86 -17.60
C ASP A 320 34.89 27.04 -16.07
N ILE A 321 33.98 27.88 -15.54
CA ILE A 321 33.78 28.15 -14.14
C ILE A 321 32.47 27.47 -13.69
N LEU A 322 32.54 26.77 -12.58
CA LEU A 322 31.37 26.11 -11.98
C LEU A 322 30.54 27.11 -11.17
N ASP A 323 29.22 27.10 -11.35
CA ASP A 323 28.28 27.88 -10.55
C ASP A 323 28.25 27.38 -9.10
N GLU A 324 28.11 28.29 -8.12
CA GLU A 324 28.01 27.93 -6.68
C GLU A 324 26.81 27.02 -6.36
N ALA A 325 25.75 27.06 -7.17
CA ALA A 325 24.59 26.17 -7.05
C ALA A 325 24.97 24.67 -7.11
N PHE A 326 26.13 24.35 -7.73
CA PHE A 326 26.58 22.97 -7.91
C PHE A 326 27.57 22.47 -6.87
N PHE A 327 27.91 23.28 -5.87
CA PHE A 327 28.85 22.86 -4.82
C PHE A 327 28.28 21.73 -3.97
N GLN A 328 26.94 21.66 -3.79
CA GLN A 328 26.32 20.55 -3.12
C GLN A 328 26.43 19.22 -3.90
N ASP A 329 26.31 19.27 -5.23
CA ASP A 329 26.46 18.10 -6.08
C ASP A 329 27.92 17.65 -6.14
N LEU A 330 28.87 18.58 -6.11
CA LEU A 330 30.29 18.26 -5.98
C LEU A 330 30.60 17.54 -4.66
N SER A 331 30.02 18.00 -3.54
CA SER A 331 30.20 17.34 -2.24
C SER A 331 29.54 15.96 -2.19
N ARG A 332 28.41 15.77 -2.87
CA ARG A 332 27.79 14.43 -3.02
C ARG A 332 28.68 13.50 -3.83
N LEU A 333 29.19 13.96 -4.97
CA LEU A 333 30.16 13.20 -5.75
C LEU A 333 31.37 12.80 -4.90
N ALA A 334 31.95 13.77 -4.18
CA ALA A 334 33.10 13.52 -3.33
C ALA A 334 32.83 12.45 -2.25
N ASN A 335 31.63 12.46 -1.66
CA ASN A 335 31.21 11.44 -0.71
C ASN A 335 31.10 10.04 -1.35
N GLU A 336 30.54 9.96 -2.56
CA GLU A 336 30.49 8.70 -3.29
C GLU A 336 31.88 8.21 -3.69
N MET A 337 32.78 9.09 -4.15
CA MET A 337 34.15 8.74 -4.49
C MET A 337 34.94 8.19 -3.27
N ARG A 338 34.68 8.69 -2.06
CA ARG A 338 35.31 8.19 -0.81
C ARG A 338 34.98 6.73 -0.48
N ASN A 339 33.92 6.18 -1.05
CA ASN A 339 33.59 4.76 -0.92
C ASN A 339 34.57 3.86 -1.72
N PHE A 340 35.46 4.46 -2.53
CA PHE A 340 36.42 3.77 -3.39
C PHE A 340 37.87 4.28 -3.11
N PRO A 341 38.40 4.06 -1.90
CA PRO A 341 39.67 4.68 -1.46
C PRO A 341 40.89 4.27 -2.28
N ASP A 342 40.85 3.09 -2.89
CA ASP A 342 41.95 2.52 -3.66
C ASP A 342 41.80 2.75 -5.18
N CYS A 343 40.83 3.58 -5.59
CA CYS A 343 40.59 3.80 -6.99
C CYS A 343 41.15 5.17 -7.48
N ARG A 344 41.46 5.22 -8.76
CA ARG A 344 41.77 6.44 -9.51
C ARG A 344 40.54 6.84 -10.31
N PHE A 345 40.34 8.13 -10.51
CA PHE A 345 39.19 8.69 -11.19
C PHE A 345 39.60 9.53 -12.39
N GLU A 346 38.95 9.28 -13.53
CA GLU A 346 39.02 10.16 -14.68
C GLU A 346 37.90 11.18 -14.64
N ILE A 347 38.23 12.44 -14.79
CA ILE A 347 37.34 13.57 -14.92
C ILE A 347 37.34 13.99 -16.37
N SER A 348 36.29 13.65 -17.10
CA SER A 348 36.19 13.80 -18.56
C SER A 348 35.36 15.03 -18.91
N GLY A 349 35.98 16.02 -19.57
CA GLY A 349 35.28 17.23 -19.99
C GLY A 349 34.81 17.14 -21.45
N TYR A 350 33.63 17.71 -21.72
CA TYR A 350 33.03 17.73 -23.05
C TYR A 350 32.52 19.14 -23.42
N THR A 351 32.41 19.41 -24.74
CA THR A 351 31.81 20.61 -25.29
C THR A 351 30.62 20.26 -26.19
N ASP A 352 29.85 21.25 -26.57
CA ASP A 352 28.94 21.13 -27.71
C ASP A 352 29.70 21.23 -29.03
N SER A 353 29.00 21.04 -30.15
CA SER A 353 29.58 21.05 -31.52
C SER A 353 29.82 22.44 -32.11
N ARG A 354 29.72 23.49 -31.31
CA ARG A 354 29.96 24.85 -31.74
C ARG A 354 31.41 25.25 -31.47
N GLY A 355 32.11 25.74 -32.50
CA GLY A 355 33.50 26.12 -32.39
C GLY A 355 34.41 25.25 -33.26
N SER A 356 35.74 25.43 -33.12
CA SER A 356 36.72 24.55 -33.76
C SER A 356 37.15 23.45 -32.83
N ASP A 357 37.51 22.27 -33.35
CA ASP A 357 37.98 21.12 -32.59
C ASP A 357 39.10 21.54 -31.62
N ALA A 358 40.10 22.27 -32.09
CA ALA A 358 41.23 22.75 -31.29
C ALA A 358 40.79 23.68 -30.13
N TYR A 359 39.73 24.43 -30.32
CA TYR A 359 39.13 25.27 -29.29
C TYR A 359 38.35 24.41 -28.27
N ASN A 360 37.53 23.51 -28.77
CA ASN A 360 36.73 22.61 -27.97
C ASN A 360 37.59 21.67 -27.13
N ASP A 361 38.71 21.16 -27.66
CA ASP A 361 39.69 20.37 -26.90
C ASP A 361 40.24 21.15 -25.69
N LYS A 362 40.62 22.40 -25.88
CA LYS A 362 41.15 23.26 -24.81
C LYS A 362 40.07 23.63 -23.80
N LEU A 363 38.86 23.92 -24.25
CA LEU A 363 37.75 24.28 -23.35
C LEU A 363 37.30 23.07 -22.48
N SER A 364 37.19 21.91 -23.10
CA SER A 364 36.85 20.69 -22.36
C SER A 364 37.92 20.29 -21.34
N GLN A 365 39.20 20.46 -21.70
CA GLN A 365 40.31 20.24 -20.75
C GLN A 365 40.22 21.18 -19.54
N ARG A 366 40.01 22.50 -19.77
CA ARG A 366 39.85 23.43 -18.66
C ARG A 366 38.66 23.10 -17.76
N ARG A 367 37.53 22.64 -18.32
CA ARG A 367 36.38 22.21 -17.55
C ARG A 367 36.71 21.03 -16.65
N ALA A 368 37.37 20.01 -17.18
CA ALA A 368 37.82 18.85 -16.40
C ALA A 368 38.80 19.25 -15.27
N GLU A 369 39.76 20.15 -15.60
CA GLU A 369 40.71 20.70 -14.63
C GLU A 369 40.01 21.50 -13.50
N THR A 370 38.98 22.28 -13.83
CA THR A 370 38.19 23.02 -12.84
C THR A 370 37.57 22.07 -11.80
N ILE A 371 36.91 21.00 -12.25
CA ILE A 371 36.33 20.00 -11.35
C ILE A 371 37.42 19.31 -10.54
N LYS A 372 38.52 18.90 -11.18
CA LYS A 372 39.67 18.31 -10.47
C LYS A 372 40.17 19.23 -9.36
N GLN A 373 40.40 20.50 -9.66
CA GLN A 373 40.93 21.47 -8.70
C GLN A 373 39.94 21.70 -7.55
N MET A 374 38.63 21.72 -7.83
CA MET A 374 37.64 21.87 -6.80
C MET A 374 37.53 20.63 -5.89
N LEU A 375 37.71 19.42 -6.40
CA LEU A 375 37.81 18.20 -5.58
C LEU A 375 39.04 18.25 -4.66
N ILE A 376 40.16 18.80 -5.14
CA ILE A 376 41.38 18.97 -4.34
C ILE A 376 41.17 20.05 -3.27
N ASP A 377 40.76 21.25 -3.66
CA ASP A 377 40.75 22.42 -2.79
C ASP A 377 39.61 22.42 -1.75
N ARG A 378 38.43 21.93 -2.15
CA ARG A 378 37.23 21.93 -1.30
C ARG A 378 36.98 20.61 -0.59
N GLU A 379 37.26 19.50 -1.30
CA GLU A 379 36.93 18.18 -0.80
C GLU A 379 38.16 17.39 -0.32
N ASN A 380 39.34 17.98 -0.38
CA ASN A 380 40.61 17.41 0.07
C ASN A 380 41.00 16.06 -0.59
N PHE A 381 40.70 15.88 -1.87
CA PHE A 381 41.16 14.71 -2.61
C PHE A 381 42.65 14.80 -2.92
N ASP A 382 43.34 13.63 -2.89
CA ASP A 382 44.71 13.54 -3.33
C ASP A 382 44.78 13.79 -4.87
N PRO A 383 45.60 14.74 -5.33
CA PRO A 383 45.79 14.98 -6.76
C PRO A 383 46.19 13.75 -7.58
N SER A 384 46.90 12.78 -6.97
CA SER A 384 47.41 11.59 -7.62
C SER A 384 46.34 10.57 -8.02
N VAL A 385 45.16 10.65 -7.38
CA VAL A 385 44.02 9.77 -7.71
C VAL A 385 43.06 10.39 -8.73
N LEU A 386 43.32 11.60 -9.19
CA LEU A 386 42.47 12.35 -10.10
C LEU A 386 43.18 12.65 -11.45
N GLU A 387 42.59 12.26 -12.55
CA GLU A 387 43.04 12.57 -13.90
C GLU A 387 41.99 13.42 -14.61
N ALA A 388 42.42 14.53 -15.22
CA ALA A 388 41.52 15.40 -15.97
C ALA A 388 41.81 15.27 -17.47
N VAL A 389 40.79 14.94 -18.28
CA VAL A 389 40.90 14.71 -19.71
C VAL A 389 39.83 15.48 -20.47
N GLY A 390 40.22 16.27 -21.46
CA GLY A 390 39.30 16.96 -22.34
C GLY A 390 39.05 16.17 -23.64
N TYR A 391 37.81 15.87 -23.90
CA TYR A 391 37.37 15.13 -25.09
C TYR A 391 36.80 16.04 -26.21
N GLY A 392 36.69 17.35 -25.99
CA GLY A 392 36.07 18.23 -26.95
C GLY A 392 34.65 17.84 -27.30
N GLU A 393 34.34 17.81 -28.58
CA GLU A 393 33.03 17.40 -29.10
C GLU A 393 32.97 15.91 -29.54
N ARG A 394 34.00 15.11 -29.24
CA ARG A 394 34.12 13.72 -29.76
C ARG A 394 33.07 12.73 -29.25
N ARG A 395 32.42 13.04 -28.17
CA ARG A 395 31.36 12.18 -27.57
C ARG A 395 30.12 13.00 -27.23
N LEU A 396 29.41 13.47 -28.28
CA LEU A 396 28.19 14.24 -28.13
C LEU A 396 27.05 13.33 -27.61
N GLN A 397 26.37 13.73 -26.56
CA GLN A 397 25.13 13.06 -26.14
C GLN A 397 23.98 13.33 -27.11
N VAL A 398 23.94 14.54 -27.69
CA VAL A 398 23.00 14.93 -28.73
C VAL A 398 23.80 15.34 -29.97
N PRO A 399 24.08 14.42 -30.91
CA PRO A 399 24.95 14.69 -32.06
C PRO A 399 24.45 15.79 -33.00
N ASN A 400 23.15 15.96 -33.13
CA ASN A 400 22.49 16.90 -34.02
C ASN A 400 21.74 18.00 -33.26
N ALA A 401 22.31 18.50 -32.17
CA ALA A 401 21.71 19.53 -31.33
C ALA A 401 21.31 20.76 -32.15
N GLN A 402 20.06 21.19 -32.01
CA GLN A 402 19.49 22.35 -32.69
C GLN A 402 19.02 23.43 -31.69
N THR A 403 18.71 23.06 -30.49
CA THR A 403 18.27 23.97 -29.42
C THR A 403 19.37 24.19 -28.39
N GLU A 404 19.30 25.30 -27.66
CA GLU A 404 20.26 25.58 -26.59
C GLU A 404 20.23 24.52 -25.50
N GLU A 405 19.06 23.97 -25.22
CA GLU A 405 18.87 22.86 -24.26
C GLU A 405 19.60 21.59 -24.72
N GLU A 406 19.56 21.28 -26.01
CA GLU A 406 20.30 20.17 -26.61
C GLU A 406 21.81 20.40 -26.59
N HIS A 407 22.25 21.61 -26.90
CA HIS A 407 23.66 21.98 -26.78
C HIS A 407 24.16 21.95 -25.35
N ALA A 408 23.33 22.37 -24.40
CA ALA A 408 23.67 22.31 -22.96
C ALA A 408 23.94 20.89 -22.47
N GLN A 409 23.26 19.88 -23.03
CA GLN A 409 23.49 18.47 -22.68
C GLN A 409 24.88 17.99 -23.09
N ASN A 410 25.44 18.55 -24.15
CA ASN A 410 26.77 18.21 -24.61
C ASN A 410 27.88 18.88 -23.76
N ARG A 411 27.59 20.05 -23.15
CA ARG A 411 28.54 20.80 -22.30
C ARG A 411 28.57 20.24 -20.88
N ARG A 412 29.23 19.11 -20.68
CA ARG A 412 29.23 18.36 -19.44
C ARG A 412 30.63 17.98 -18.99
N VAL A 413 30.70 17.53 -17.74
CA VAL A 413 31.82 16.78 -17.20
C VAL A 413 31.30 15.44 -16.60
N GLU A 414 32.00 14.39 -16.89
CA GLU A 414 31.76 13.04 -16.38
C GLU A 414 32.90 12.64 -15.44
N VAL A 415 32.60 11.89 -14.38
CA VAL A 415 33.61 11.32 -13.51
C VAL A 415 33.40 9.81 -13.42
N ARG A 416 34.46 9.05 -13.69
CA ARG A 416 34.44 7.59 -13.67
C ARG A 416 35.69 7.01 -13.02
N ILE A 417 35.61 5.78 -12.51
CA ILE A 417 36.79 5.07 -12.03
C ILE A 417 37.67 4.65 -13.23
N ILE A 418 38.98 4.88 -13.10
CA ILE A 418 39.96 4.32 -14.03
C ILE A 418 40.17 2.86 -13.65
N LEU A 419 39.71 1.97 -14.50
CA LEU A 419 40.02 0.53 -14.43
C LEU A 419 41.33 0.28 -15.16
N ASP A 420 42.12 -0.75 -14.72
CA ASP A 420 43.44 -1.08 -15.30
C ASP A 420 43.41 -1.21 -16.84
N GLU A 421 44.56 -0.95 -17.48
CA GLU A 421 44.81 -0.60 -18.91
C GLU A 421 44.12 -1.47 -20.00
N ASN A 422 43.39 -2.53 -19.64
CA ASN A 422 42.76 -3.46 -20.59
C ASN A 422 41.25 -3.65 -20.43
N GLN A 423 40.59 -2.87 -19.60
CA GLN A 423 39.12 -2.97 -19.43
C GLN A 423 38.43 -1.71 -19.94
N ASP A 424 38.01 -1.76 -21.20
CA ASP A 424 37.08 -0.79 -21.75
C ASP A 424 35.72 -0.99 -21.06
N ILE A 425 35.24 0.03 -20.35
CA ILE A 425 33.99 0.02 -19.57
C ILE A 425 32.75 -0.23 -20.45
N GLU A 426 32.90 -0.13 -21.76
CA GLU A 426 31.83 -0.27 -22.75
C GLU A 426 31.65 -1.70 -23.32
N GLN A 427 32.44 -2.68 -22.90
CA GLN A 427 32.32 -4.06 -23.41
C GLN A 427 31.86 -5.01 -22.30
N TYR A 428 30.58 -4.97 -21.98
CA TYR A 428 29.95 -6.09 -21.31
C TYR A 428 29.68 -7.22 -22.32
N ASP A 429 30.04 -8.44 -21.96
CA ASP A 429 29.56 -9.60 -22.72
C ASP A 429 28.07 -9.81 -22.45
N GLU A 430 27.21 -9.18 -23.28
CA GLU A 430 25.74 -9.27 -23.18
C GLU A 430 25.21 -10.72 -23.31
N SER A 431 26.08 -11.68 -23.60
CA SER A 431 25.73 -13.12 -23.63
C SER A 431 25.68 -13.73 -22.25
N THR A 432 26.28 -13.09 -21.24
CA THR A 432 26.28 -13.53 -19.84
C THR A 432 25.15 -12.90 -19.03
N GLU A 433 24.68 -13.56 -17.99
CA GLU A 433 23.69 -12.98 -17.07
C GLU A 433 24.25 -11.74 -16.32
N GLU A 434 25.54 -11.75 -16.01
CA GLU A 434 26.26 -10.62 -15.41
C GLU A 434 26.32 -9.39 -16.36
N GLY A 435 26.55 -9.60 -17.64
CA GLY A 435 26.54 -8.53 -18.64
C GLY A 435 25.17 -7.94 -18.86
N LYS A 436 24.09 -8.77 -18.79
CA LYS A 436 22.70 -8.28 -18.86
C LYS A 436 22.33 -7.46 -17.63
N ALA A 437 22.68 -7.94 -16.43
CA ALA A 437 22.43 -7.22 -15.18
C ALA A 437 23.16 -5.88 -15.13
N ALA A 438 24.44 -5.85 -15.59
CA ALA A 438 25.21 -4.61 -15.69
C ALA A 438 24.56 -3.60 -16.65
N LYS A 439 24.03 -4.05 -17.78
CA LYS A 439 23.33 -3.21 -18.75
C LYS A 439 22.02 -2.64 -18.22
N GLU A 440 21.26 -3.44 -17.46
CA GLU A 440 20.02 -2.97 -16.80
C GLU A 440 20.32 -1.92 -15.74
N GLU A 441 21.43 -2.04 -15.02
CA GLU A 441 21.82 -1.08 -14.01
C GLU A 441 22.40 0.20 -14.61
N ASP A 442 23.17 0.11 -15.70
CA ASP A 442 23.58 1.28 -16.47
C ASP A 442 22.36 2.06 -16.98
N ALA A 443 21.33 1.35 -17.46
CA ALA A 443 20.08 1.97 -17.85
C ALA A 443 19.35 2.65 -16.67
N ALA A 444 19.43 2.10 -15.47
CA ALA A 444 18.86 2.71 -14.25
C ALA A 444 19.67 3.95 -13.81
N ILE A 445 21.00 3.91 -13.94
CA ILE A 445 21.89 5.06 -13.71
C ILE A 445 21.59 6.18 -14.71
N ASP A 446 21.44 5.85 -15.99
CA ASP A 446 21.09 6.81 -17.04
C ASP A 446 19.71 7.43 -16.79
N ALA A 447 18.71 6.63 -16.40
CA ALA A 447 17.40 7.14 -16.06
C ALA A 447 17.42 8.09 -14.85
N ARG A 448 18.24 7.80 -13.83
CA ARG A 448 18.45 8.67 -12.67
C ARG A 448 19.15 9.97 -13.06
N ASN A 449 20.16 9.90 -13.90
CA ASN A 449 20.89 11.06 -14.40
C ASN A 449 19.99 11.93 -15.28
N GLU A 450 19.17 11.32 -16.13
CA GLU A 450 18.18 12.04 -16.95
C GLU A 450 17.11 12.74 -16.10
N ALA A 451 16.65 12.10 -15.01
CA ALA A 451 15.72 12.72 -14.07
C ALA A 451 16.33 13.95 -13.38
N LYS A 452 17.61 13.88 -12.96
CA LYS A 452 18.34 15.01 -12.38
C LYS A 452 18.55 16.14 -13.39
N LYS A 453 18.85 15.81 -14.64
CA LYS A 453 18.96 16.76 -15.74
C LYS A 453 17.64 17.50 -15.99
N GLN A 454 16.53 16.81 -16.00
CA GLN A 454 15.19 17.41 -16.16
C GLN A 454 14.83 18.33 -15.00
N GLU A 455 15.22 17.98 -13.79
CA GLU A 455 15.06 18.85 -12.61
C GLU A 455 15.88 20.12 -12.74
N TYR A 456 17.11 20.01 -13.21
CA TYR A 456 17.99 21.15 -13.46
C TYR A 456 17.43 22.09 -14.54
N LEU A 457 17.04 21.54 -15.69
CA LEU A 457 16.45 22.34 -16.78
C LEU A 457 15.18 23.09 -16.34
N LYS A 458 14.38 22.51 -15.45
CA LYS A 458 13.22 23.20 -14.86
C LYS A 458 13.62 24.35 -13.92
N LYS A 459 14.71 24.22 -13.16
CA LYS A 459 15.22 25.29 -12.27
C LYS A 459 15.83 26.46 -13.02
N THR A 460 16.39 26.22 -14.21
CA THR A 460 17.01 27.28 -15.04
C THR A 460 16.02 28.04 -15.91
N GLN A 461 14.76 27.57 -16.00
CA GLN A 461 13.67 28.24 -16.72
C GLN A 461 12.80 29.14 -15.83
N GLN A 462 13.06 29.19 -14.53
CA GLN A 462 12.45 30.11 -13.56
C GLN A 462 13.39 31.27 -13.20
#